data_5f1e8a6c52c84bbab3bf983101611034
#
_entry.id   5f1e8a6c52c84bbab3bf983101611034
#
_cell.length_a   1.000
_cell.length_b   1.000
_cell.length_c   1.000
_cell.angle_alpha   90.00
_cell.angle_beta   90.00
_cell.angle_gamma   90.00
#
_symmetry.space_group_name_H-M   'P 1'
#
loop_
_entity.id
_entity.type
_entity.pdbx_description
1 polymer ?
#
loop_
_entity_poly.entity_id
_entity_poly.type
_entity_poly.pdbx_seq_one_letter_code
_entity_poly.pdbx_strand_id
1 'polypeptide(L)'
;MSEEIKKGLLGIVVDETTISHVVPELSTLTYRGYTVQELCDKCDFEEVAYLVLNGDLPNKKQLKKFIKEERSERKLSKQILKNIQSMPKNAHPMDVIRTCVSLMALEDKDTKDNSPKANMRKTMRIFAKTPTAVSAYFRYRKGKKIISPSKNLSFSENFFKMMFNKVPDKEIVRAFDISLILYAEHSFNVSTFTARTITSSLSDLHGAITGAIASLKGPLHGGANEAVMHMMKEIGKPEKAKAWIENALAKKKVVMGFGHRVYRTGDSRVPTMKHYMFKVAKLLKKEKYTKMYEVLEKVMLERKNIHPNVDFPCGPTYYMMGIDIDFYTPIFVMSRITGWSAHIMEQHTSNKLIRPLSKYKGKEVREVMLLNQR
;
A
#
# COMPACT_ATOMS: atom_id res chain seq x y z
N MET A 1 -13.37 30.69 24.20
CA MET A 1 -12.86 29.33 24.42
C MET A 1 -11.64 29.13 23.50
N SER A 2 -10.48 28.84 24.08
CA SER A 2 -9.27 28.56 23.25
C SER A 2 -9.51 27.26 22.47
N GLU A 3 -9.59 27.34 21.14
CA GLU A 3 -9.70 26.16 20.30
C GLU A 3 -8.47 25.28 20.50
N GLU A 4 -8.68 24.08 21.03
CA GLU A 4 -7.62 23.09 21.22
C GLU A 4 -7.14 22.60 19.86
N ILE A 5 -5.83 22.75 19.56
CA ILE A 5 -5.25 22.28 18.30
C ILE A 5 -5.01 20.78 18.38
N LYS A 6 -5.81 19.98 17.69
CA LYS A 6 -5.63 18.52 17.56
C LYS A 6 -4.57 18.22 16.51
N LYS A 7 -3.28 18.30 16.89
CA LYS A 7 -2.17 18.00 15.96
C LYS A 7 -2.27 16.60 15.37
N GLY A 8 -2.14 16.51 14.04
CA GLY A 8 -2.23 15.24 13.30
C GLY A 8 -3.62 14.61 13.33
N LEU A 9 -4.67 15.39 13.63
CA LEU A 9 -6.08 14.98 13.67
C LEU A 9 -6.35 13.75 14.59
N LEU A 10 -5.57 13.59 15.65
CA LEU A 10 -5.74 12.47 16.58
C LEU A 10 -7.10 12.53 17.26
N GLY A 11 -7.90 11.46 17.10
CA GLY A 11 -9.24 11.35 17.68
C GLY A 11 -10.31 12.20 16.97
N ILE A 12 -10.00 12.80 15.83
CA ILE A 12 -10.98 13.55 15.02
C ILE A 12 -11.61 12.62 13.99
N VAL A 13 -12.94 12.52 14.03
CA VAL A 13 -13.74 11.91 12.96
C VAL A 13 -13.99 12.99 11.92
N VAL A 14 -13.52 12.77 10.69
CA VAL A 14 -13.58 13.77 9.61
C VAL A 14 -14.69 13.49 8.60
N ASP A 15 -15.10 12.23 8.46
CA ASP A 15 -16.18 11.82 7.55
C ASP A 15 -16.62 10.39 7.88
N GLU A 16 -17.69 9.93 7.24
CA GLU A 16 -18.21 8.57 7.31
C GLU A 16 -17.63 7.70 6.19
N THR A 17 -17.59 6.38 6.39
CA THR A 17 -17.21 5.41 5.36
C THR A 17 -17.91 4.08 5.54
N THR A 18 -18.27 3.46 4.42
CA THR A 18 -18.84 2.11 4.37
C THR A 18 -17.83 1.06 3.92
N ILE A 19 -16.57 1.45 3.66
CA ILE A 19 -15.59 0.62 2.95
C ILE A 19 -14.87 -0.34 3.91
N SER A 20 -14.39 0.18 5.03
CA SER A 20 -13.70 -0.63 6.03
C SER A 20 -13.88 -0.09 7.45
N HIS A 21 -13.75 -0.97 8.41
CA HIS A 21 -13.82 -0.63 9.83
C HIS A 21 -12.64 -1.25 10.58
N VAL A 22 -11.90 -0.41 11.29
CA VAL A 22 -10.87 -0.83 12.23
C VAL A 22 -11.46 -0.77 13.63
N VAL A 23 -11.57 -1.91 14.29
CA VAL A 23 -12.08 -2.03 15.67
C VAL A 23 -10.90 -2.29 16.60
N PRO A 24 -10.32 -1.24 17.22
CA PRO A 24 -9.08 -1.37 17.99
C PRO A 24 -9.21 -2.30 19.18
N GLU A 25 -10.35 -2.30 19.85
CA GLU A 25 -10.64 -3.09 21.06
C GLU A 25 -10.68 -4.58 20.78
N LEU A 26 -11.13 -4.97 19.59
CA LEU A 26 -11.21 -6.35 19.13
C LEU A 26 -10.01 -6.76 18.26
N SER A 27 -9.05 -5.84 18.04
CA SER A 27 -7.97 -6.03 17.07
C SER A 27 -8.47 -6.61 15.75
N THR A 28 -9.56 -6.04 15.21
CA THR A 28 -10.25 -6.53 14.01
C THR A 28 -10.26 -5.47 12.94
N LEU A 29 -10.02 -5.90 11.70
CA LEU A 29 -10.21 -5.10 10.48
C LEU A 29 -11.23 -5.81 9.61
N THR A 30 -12.24 -5.07 9.15
CA THR A 30 -13.22 -5.58 8.19
C THR A 30 -13.20 -4.78 6.90
N TYR A 31 -13.44 -5.45 5.77
CA TYR A 31 -13.76 -4.83 4.48
C TYR A 31 -15.21 -5.10 4.16
N ARG A 32 -16.02 -4.06 4.02
CA ARG A 32 -17.47 -4.18 3.76
C ARG A 32 -18.18 -5.15 4.73
N GLY A 33 -17.74 -5.20 5.99
CA GLY A 33 -18.30 -6.06 7.03
C GLY A 33 -17.64 -7.44 7.18
N TYR A 34 -16.86 -7.92 6.21
CA TYR A 34 -16.14 -9.20 6.29
C TYR A 34 -14.78 -9.02 6.96
N THR A 35 -14.42 -9.89 7.90
CA THR A 35 -13.11 -9.84 8.55
C THR A 35 -12.00 -10.18 7.56
N VAL A 36 -10.85 -9.48 7.68
CA VAL A 36 -9.72 -9.74 6.76
C VAL A 36 -9.16 -11.14 6.91
N GLN A 37 -9.29 -11.77 8.11
CA GLN A 37 -8.89 -13.15 8.36
C GLN A 37 -9.74 -14.12 7.53
N GLU A 38 -11.06 -13.94 7.56
CA GLU A 38 -11.98 -14.78 6.80
C GLU A 38 -11.82 -14.60 5.30
N LEU A 39 -11.59 -13.36 4.85
CA LEU A 39 -11.25 -13.08 3.44
C LEU A 39 -9.94 -13.74 3.03
N CYS A 40 -8.92 -13.72 3.88
CA CYS A 40 -7.67 -14.43 3.63
C CYS A 40 -7.81 -15.96 3.61
N ASP A 41 -8.76 -16.51 4.34
CA ASP A 41 -8.99 -17.96 4.38
C ASP A 41 -9.76 -18.47 3.16
N LYS A 42 -10.78 -17.72 2.73
CA LYS A 42 -11.81 -18.19 1.78
C LYS A 42 -11.76 -17.53 0.39
N CYS A 43 -11.06 -16.41 0.22
CA CYS A 43 -11.07 -15.62 -1.03
C CYS A 43 -9.68 -15.49 -1.64
N ASP A 44 -9.64 -15.26 -2.95
CA ASP A 44 -8.48 -14.77 -3.67
C ASP A 44 -8.49 -13.23 -3.73
N PHE A 45 -7.35 -12.63 -4.07
CA PHE A 45 -7.24 -11.17 -4.09
C PHE A 45 -8.20 -10.50 -5.08
N GLU A 46 -8.49 -11.13 -6.22
CA GLU A 46 -9.45 -10.60 -7.19
C GLU A 46 -10.88 -10.52 -6.63
N GLU A 47 -11.28 -11.47 -5.77
CA GLU A 47 -12.58 -11.43 -5.07
C GLU A 47 -12.63 -10.29 -4.07
N VAL A 48 -11.54 -10.10 -3.30
CA VAL A 48 -11.43 -9.01 -2.32
C VAL A 48 -11.36 -7.65 -3.01
N ALA A 49 -10.66 -7.54 -4.13
CA ALA A 49 -10.64 -6.31 -4.93
C ALA A 49 -12.05 -5.97 -5.43
N TYR A 50 -12.80 -6.97 -5.91
CA TYR A 50 -14.20 -6.79 -6.29
C TYR A 50 -15.04 -6.31 -5.10
N LEU A 51 -14.94 -6.98 -3.95
CA LEU A 51 -15.67 -6.63 -2.72
C LEU A 51 -15.47 -5.15 -2.34
N VAL A 52 -14.21 -4.72 -2.23
CA VAL A 52 -13.86 -3.37 -1.81
C VAL A 52 -14.45 -2.33 -2.76
N LEU A 53 -14.38 -2.60 -4.08
CA LEU A 53 -14.81 -1.67 -5.14
C LEU A 53 -16.33 -1.66 -5.34
N ASN A 54 -17.01 -2.80 -5.18
CA ASN A 54 -18.43 -2.95 -5.53
C ASN A 54 -19.36 -3.06 -4.31
N GLY A 55 -18.84 -3.22 -3.11
CA GLY A 55 -19.62 -3.19 -1.87
C GLY A 55 -19.99 -4.56 -1.30
N ASP A 56 -19.95 -5.64 -2.09
CA ASP A 56 -20.23 -7.00 -1.65
C ASP A 56 -19.40 -8.03 -2.42
N LEU A 57 -19.32 -9.27 -1.91
CA LEU A 57 -18.61 -10.37 -2.56
C LEU A 57 -19.25 -10.73 -3.90
N PRO A 58 -18.44 -11.05 -4.93
CA PRO A 58 -18.97 -11.39 -6.24
C PRO A 58 -19.58 -12.81 -6.25
N ASN A 59 -20.66 -12.98 -6.97
CA ASN A 59 -21.03 -14.32 -7.44
C ASN A 59 -20.12 -14.77 -8.61
N LYS A 60 -20.19 -16.04 -9.00
CA LYS A 60 -19.33 -16.61 -10.06
C LYS A 60 -19.36 -15.83 -11.38
N LYS A 61 -20.54 -15.33 -11.79
CA LYS A 61 -20.70 -14.57 -13.02
C LYS A 61 -20.06 -13.19 -12.93
N GLN A 62 -20.23 -12.51 -11.81
CA GLN A 62 -19.64 -11.21 -11.51
C GLN A 62 -18.12 -11.29 -11.44
N LEU A 63 -17.57 -12.28 -10.71
CA LEU A 63 -16.13 -12.51 -10.62
C LEU A 63 -15.52 -12.78 -12.00
N LYS A 64 -16.12 -13.67 -12.80
CA LYS A 64 -15.66 -13.97 -14.15
C LYS A 64 -15.62 -12.72 -15.04
N LYS A 65 -16.63 -11.85 -14.93
CA LYS A 65 -16.67 -10.58 -15.67
C LYS A 65 -15.55 -9.65 -15.21
N PHE A 66 -15.39 -9.47 -13.90
CA PHE A 66 -14.36 -8.60 -13.29
C PHE A 66 -12.95 -9.03 -13.70
N ILE A 67 -12.64 -10.33 -13.58
CA ILE A 67 -11.34 -10.89 -13.97
C ILE A 67 -11.09 -10.69 -15.48
N LYS A 68 -12.10 -10.90 -16.33
CA LYS A 68 -11.98 -10.68 -17.78
C LYS A 68 -11.66 -9.23 -18.10
N GLU A 69 -12.31 -8.30 -17.43
CA GLU A 69 -12.14 -6.85 -17.59
C GLU A 69 -10.74 -6.42 -17.12
N GLU A 70 -10.32 -6.85 -15.93
CA GLU A 70 -8.99 -6.60 -15.38
C GLU A 70 -7.90 -7.10 -16.33
N ARG A 71 -7.99 -8.36 -16.78
CA ARG A 71 -7.01 -8.95 -17.69
C ARG A 71 -6.92 -8.25 -19.04
N SER A 72 -8.03 -7.69 -19.54
CA SER A 72 -8.04 -6.94 -20.78
C SER A 72 -7.30 -5.60 -20.70
N GLU A 73 -7.25 -4.99 -19.50
CA GLU A 73 -6.64 -3.68 -19.23
C GLU A 73 -5.18 -3.72 -18.79
N ARG A 74 -4.58 -4.91 -18.59
CA ARG A 74 -3.21 -5.08 -18.06
C ARG A 74 -2.10 -4.43 -18.90
N LYS A 75 -2.33 -4.25 -20.20
CA LYS A 75 -1.29 -3.80 -21.13
C LYS A 75 -1.04 -2.29 -21.03
N LEU A 76 0.22 -1.90 -20.86
CA LEU A 76 0.65 -0.51 -20.99
C LEU A 76 0.75 -0.09 -22.45
N SER A 77 0.52 1.19 -22.73
CA SER A 77 0.79 1.78 -24.05
C SER A 77 2.28 1.75 -24.38
N LYS A 78 2.59 1.82 -25.67
CA LYS A 78 3.98 1.96 -26.12
C LYS A 78 4.64 3.21 -25.56
N GLN A 79 3.88 4.30 -25.39
CA GLN A 79 4.38 5.57 -24.87
C GLN A 79 4.76 5.45 -23.39
N ILE A 80 3.91 4.84 -22.54
CA ILE A 80 4.25 4.64 -21.12
C ILE A 80 5.46 3.71 -20.98
N LEU A 81 5.55 2.65 -21.78
CA LEU A 81 6.73 1.75 -21.78
C LEU A 81 8.01 2.51 -22.17
N LYS A 82 7.95 3.38 -23.19
CA LYS A 82 9.07 4.23 -23.60
C LYS A 82 9.47 5.19 -22.49
N ASN A 83 8.50 5.79 -21.82
CA ASN A 83 8.77 6.67 -20.67
C ASN A 83 9.44 5.90 -19.52
N ILE A 84 8.98 4.69 -19.17
CA ILE A 84 9.65 3.85 -18.17
C ILE A 84 11.11 3.58 -18.56
N GLN A 85 11.38 3.29 -19.83
CA GLN A 85 12.72 3.01 -20.33
C GLN A 85 13.64 4.24 -20.45
N SER A 86 13.11 5.45 -20.32
CA SER A 86 13.89 6.69 -20.26
C SER A 86 14.18 7.16 -18.83
N MET A 87 13.55 6.55 -17.81
CA MET A 87 13.75 6.94 -16.41
C MET A 87 15.11 6.46 -15.89
N PRO A 88 15.72 7.19 -14.94
CA PRO A 88 16.99 6.75 -14.33
C PRO A 88 16.85 5.38 -13.67
N LYS A 89 17.78 4.47 -13.93
CA LYS A 89 17.77 3.10 -13.37
C LYS A 89 17.95 3.05 -11.85
N ASN A 90 18.49 4.11 -11.25
CA ASN A 90 18.66 4.26 -9.81
C ASN A 90 17.51 5.04 -9.13
N ALA A 91 16.49 5.46 -9.89
CA ALA A 91 15.32 6.09 -9.29
C ALA A 91 14.57 5.10 -8.39
N HIS A 92 14.02 5.61 -7.28
CA HIS A 92 13.20 4.77 -6.40
C HIS A 92 11.91 4.34 -7.14
N PRO A 93 11.55 3.05 -7.12
CA PRO A 93 10.39 2.55 -7.87
C PRO A 93 9.08 3.28 -7.58
N MET A 94 8.88 3.77 -6.35
CA MET A 94 7.70 4.57 -6.00
C MET A 94 7.59 5.86 -6.82
N ASP A 95 8.70 6.52 -7.14
CA ASP A 95 8.69 7.74 -7.96
C ASP A 95 8.32 7.41 -9.40
N VAL A 96 8.82 6.29 -9.91
CA VAL A 96 8.47 5.79 -11.24
C VAL A 96 6.99 5.43 -11.33
N ILE A 97 6.45 4.69 -10.37
CA ILE A 97 5.03 4.28 -10.39
C ILE A 97 4.10 5.48 -10.23
N ARG A 98 4.44 6.44 -9.35
CA ARG A 98 3.69 7.69 -9.24
C ARG A 98 3.63 8.44 -10.57
N THR A 99 4.76 8.56 -11.26
CA THR A 99 4.84 9.17 -12.59
C THR A 99 4.03 8.40 -13.62
N CYS A 100 4.10 7.05 -13.61
CA CYS A 100 3.30 6.22 -14.52
C CYS A 100 1.80 6.43 -14.35
N VAL A 101 1.29 6.51 -13.11
CA VAL A 101 -0.14 6.76 -12.87
C VAL A 101 -0.55 8.14 -13.37
N SER A 102 0.29 9.16 -13.17
CA SER A 102 0.04 10.49 -13.73
C SER A 102 0.06 10.50 -15.27
N LEU A 103 0.98 9.75 -15.90
CA LEU A 103 0.99 9.59 -17.36
C LEU A 103 -0.23 8.85 -17.89
N MET A 104 -0.78 7.88 -17.14
CA MET A 104 -2.01 7.18 -17.52
C MET A 104 -3.20 8.15 -17.66
N ALA A 105 -3.23 9.23 -16.87
CA ALA A 105 -4.27 10.26 -17.00
C ALA A 105 -4.29 10.94 -18.37
N LEU A 106 -3.13 11.13 -18.98
CA LEU A 106 -3.01 11.79 -20.29
C LEU A 106 -3.58 10.95 -21.45
N GLU A 107 -3.62 9.63 -21.27
CA GLU A 107 -4.14 8.68 -22.26
C GLU A 107 -5.57 8.24 -21.97
N ASP A 108 -6.11 8.58 -20.78
CA ASP A 108 -7.42 8.10 -20.34
C ASP A 108 -8.54 9.04 -20.80
N LYS A 109 -9.37 8.53 -21.70
CA LYS A 109 -10.51 9.28 -22.25
C LYS A 109 -11.56 9.69 -21.23
N ASP A 110 -11.62 9.00 -20.09
CA ASP A 110 -12.59 9.26 -19.01
C ASP A 110 -12.02 10.22 -17.94
N THR A 111 -10.79 10.77 -18.10
CA THR A 111 -10.10 11.56 -17.05
C THR A 111 -10.98 12.67 -16.48
N LYS A 112 -11.69 13.41 -17.33
CA LYS A 112 -12.54 14.55 -16.94
C LYS A 112 -13.93 14.14 -16.40
N ASP A 113 -14.32 12.88 -16.54
CA ASP A 113 -15.61 12.37 -16.07
C ASP A 113 -15.46 11.73 -14.68
N ASN A 114 -16.05 12.36 -13.66
CA ASN A 114 -16.05 11.85 -12.28
C ASN A 114 -17.33 11.07 -11.93
N SER A 115 -18.14 10.71 -12.92
CA SER A 115 -19.30 9.84 -12.67
C SER A 115 -18.86 8.47 -12.09
N PRO A 116 -19.72 7.81 -11.29
CA PRO A 116 -19.38 6.50 -10.72
C PRO A 116 -18.95 5.46 -11.75
N LYS A 117 -19.59 5.45 -12.91
CA LYS A 117 -19.26 4.53 -14.01
C LYS A 117 -17.88 4.82 -14.62
N ALA A 118 -17.56 6.09 -14.84
CA ALA A 118 -16.26 6.51 -15.38
C ALA A 118 -15.15 6.26 -14.37
N ASN A 119 -15.37 6.57 -13.08
CA ASN A 119 -14.44 6.28 -12.01
C ASN A 119 -14.13 4.78 -11.89
N MET A 120 -15.15 3.91 -12.01
CA MET A 120 -14.93 2.46 -12.01
C MET A 120 -14.07 2.02 -13.21
N ARG A 121 -14.30 2.54 -14.41
CA ARG A 121 -13.45 2.23 -15.59
C ARG A 121 -12.03 2.73 -15.43
N LYS A 122 -11.82 3.95 -14.91
CA LYS A 122 -10.49 4.50 -14.58
C LYS A 122 -9.79 3.64 -13.54
N THR A 123 -10.49 3.27 -12.47
CA THR A 123 -9.98 2.36 -11.44
C THR A 123 -9.50 1.05 -12.02
N MET A 124 -10.32 0.41 -12.86
CA MET A 124 -9.96 -0.87 -13.49
C MET A 124 -8.68 -0.74 -14.34
N ARG A 125 -8.54 0.34 -15.11
CA ARG A 125 -7.35 0.61 -15.92
C ARG A 125 -6.09 0.81 -15.05
N ILE A 126 -6.17 1.61 -13.98
CA ILE A 126 -5.02 1.85 -13.09
C ILE A 126 -4.67 0.57 -12.34
N PHE A 127 -5.66 -0.13 -11.77
CA PHE A 127 -5.50 -1.37 -11.03
C PHE A 127 -4.78 -2.44 -11.87
N ALA A 128 -5.27 -2.69 -13.07
CA ALA A 128 -4.72 -3.71 -13.97
C ALA A 128 -3.33 -3.35 -14.53
N LYS A 129 -3.06 -2.06 -14.80
CA LYS A 129 -1.80 -1.60 -15.40
C LYS A 129 -0.66 -1.44 -14.40
N THR A 130 -0.95 -1.18 -13.13
CA THR A 130 0.09 -0.91 -12.13
C THR A 130 1.06 -2.07 -11.94
N PRO A 131 0.65 -3.35 -11.83
CA PRO A 131 1.60 -4.48 -11.77
C PRO A 131 2.50 -4.57 -12.99
N THR A 132 1.99 -4.23 -14.17
CA THR A 132 2.78 -4.20 -15.41
C THR A 132 3.82 -3.09 -15.35
N ALA A 133 3.49 -1.89 -14.84
CA ALA A 133 4.44 -0.79 -14.67
C ALA A 133 5.55 -1.15 -13.66
N VAL A 134 5.18 -1.73 -12.50
CA VAL A 134 6.15 -2.19 -11.48
C VAL A 134 7.12 -3.22 -12.07
N SER A 135 6.60 -4.24 -12.74
CA SER A 135 7.41 -5.30 -13.33
C SER A 135 8.25 -4.81 -14.51
N ALA A 136 7.72 -3.90 -15.33
CA ALA A 136 8.44 -3.30 -16.44
C ALA A 136 9.67 -2.51 -15.96
N TYR A 137 9.49 -1.68 -14.94
CA TYR A 137 10.61 -0.92 -14.36
C TYR A 137 11.64 -1.83 -13.69
N PHE A 138 11.20 -2.85 -12.93
CA PHE A 138 12.09 -3.84 -12.33
C PHE A 138 12.99 -4.50 -13.39
N ARG A 139 12.42 -4.93 -14.51
CA ARG A 139 13.16 -5.58 -15.57
C ARG A 139 14.07 -4.63 -16.34
N TYR A 140 13.55 -3.43 -16.66
CA TYR A 140 14.33 -2.38 -17.33
C TYR A 140 15.59 -2.00 -16.54
N ARG A 141 15.44 -1.74 -15.25
CA ARG A 141 16.54 -1.34 -14.37
C ARG A 141 17.61 -2.42 -14.24
N LYS A 142 17.25 -3.71 -14.41
CA LYS A 142 18.16 -4.87 -14.44
C LYS A 142 18.66 -5.22 -15.84
N GLY A 143 18.42 -4.40 -16.85
CA GLY A 143 18.81 -4.65 -18.23
C GLY A 143 18.10 -5.86 -18.86
N LYS A 144 16.95 -6.29 -18.33
CA LYS A 144 16.20 -7.45 -18.83
C LYS A 144 15.06 -7.00 -19.74
N LYS A 145 14.73 -7.82 -20.73
CA LYS A 145 13.57 -7.62 -21.62
C LYS A 145 12.28 -7.55 -20.80
N ILE A 146 11.45 -6.54 -21.04
CA ILE A 146 10.12 -6.39 -20.45
C ILE A 146 9.22 -7.53 -20.95
N ILE A 147 8.45 -8.13 -20.04
CA ILE A 147 7.53 -9.22 -20.33
C ILE A 147 6.11 -8.68 -20.38
N SER A 148 5.39 -9.01 -21.44
CA SER A 148 3.99 -8.65 -21.57
C SER A 148 3.11 -9.40 -20.56
N PRO A 149 2.03 -8.76 -20.06
CA PRO A 149 1.11 -9.42 -19.14
C PRO A 149 0.38 -10.59 -19.81
N SER A 150 0.06 -11.60 -19.01
CA SER A 150 -0.75 -12.74 -19.41
C SER A 150 -2.24 -12.42 -19.34
N LYS A 151 -3.02 -13.00 -20.24
CA LYS A 151 -4.48 -12.97 -20.22
C LYS A 151 -5.11 -14.14 -19.44
N ASN A 152 -4.29 -15.12 -19.00
CA ASN A 152 -4.79 -16.36 -18.43
C ASN A 152 -4.40 -16.55 -16.95
N LEU A 153 -3.33 -15.92 -16.50
CA LEU A 153 -2.84 -16.01 -15.13
C LEU A 153 -3.64 -15.12 -14.18
N SER A 154 -3.76 -15.52 -12.91
CA SER A 154 -4.31 -14.70 -11.84
C SER A 154 -3.49 -13.41 -11.68
N PHE A 155 -3.97 -12.45 -10.89
CA PHE A 155 -3.26 -11.20 -10.63
C PHE A 155 -1.85 -11.45 -10.06
N SER A 156 -1.76 -12.28 -9.03
CA SER A 156 -0.50 -12.63 -8.36
C SER A 156 0.45 -13.44 -9.26
N GLU A 157 -0.04 -14.48 -9.94
CA GLU A 157 0.76 -15.26 -10.87
C GLU A 157 1.32 -14.42 -12.03
N ASN A 158 0.47 -13.54 -12.58
CA ASN A 158 0.86 -12.64 -13.66
C ASN A 158 1.97 -11.66 -13.22
N PHE A 159 1.91 -11.14 -11.99
CA PHE A 159 2.96 -10.30 -11.44
C PHE A 159 4.30 -11.04 -11.38
N PHE A 160 4.35 -12.25 -10.81
CA PHE A 160 5.56 -13.07 -10.80
C PHE A 160 6.08 -13.39 -12.20
N LYS A 161 5.17 -13.75 -13.12
CA LYS A 161 5.53 -14.01 -14.52
C LYS A 161 6.17 -12.81 -15.18
N MET A 162 5.60 -11.61 -15.00
CA MET A 162 6.16 -10.39 -15.57
C MET A 162 7.49 -9.99 -14.91
N MET A 163 7.60 -10.13 -13.60
CA MET A 163 8.78 -9.72 -12.84
C MET A 163 9.96 -10.68 -13.06
N PHE A 164 9.73 -12.00 -12.92
CA PHE A 164 10.78 -13.01 -12.89
C PHE A 164 10.81 -13.95 -14.10
N ASN A 165 9.88 -13.83 -15.05
CA ASN A 165 9.66 -14.77 -16.17
C ASN A 165 9.28 -16.19 -15.72
N LYS A 166 8.79 -16.34 -14.51
CA LYS A 166 8.40 -17.61 -13.91
C LYS A 166 7.27 -17.40 -12.91
N VAL A 167 6.31 -18.33 -12.87
CA VAL A 167 5.36 -18.44 -11.76
C VAL A 167 5.99 -19.36 -10.73
N PRO A 168 6.14 -18.96 -9.47
CA PRO A 168 6.72 -19.80 -8.42
C PRO A 168 5.73 -20.88 -7.96
N ASP A 169 6.12 -21.64 -6.93
CA ASP A 169 5.23 -22.59 -6.26
C ASP A 169 3.93 -21.93 -5.81
N LYS A 170 2.83 -22.70 -5.83
CA LYS A 170 1.49 -22.22 -5.47
C LYS A 170 1.41 -21.63 -4.05
N GLU A 171 2.16 -22.16 -3.08
CA GLU A 171 2.19 -21.63 -1.72
C GLU A 171 2.87 -20.26 -1.66
N ILE A 172 3.86 -20.00 -2.51
CA ILE A 172 4.49 -18.67 -2.65
C ILE A 172 3.50 -17.69 -3.28
N VAL A 173 2.80 -18.12 -4.34
CA VAL A 173 1.76 -17.31 -4.98
C VAL A 173 0.66 -16.96 -3.95
N ARG A 174 0.21 -17.97 -3.16
CA ARG A 174 -0.81 -17.75 -2.13
C ARG A 174 -0.34 -16.79 -1.04
N ALA A 175 0.88 -16.94 -0.53
CA ALA A 175 1.43 -16.02 0.46
C ALA A 175 1.52 -14.58 -0.05
N PHE A 176 1.85 -14.41 -1.33
CA PHE A 176 1.84 -13.09 -1.99
C PHE A 176 0.41 -12.55 -2.11
N ASP A 177 -0.53 -13.37 -2.54
CA ASP A 177 -1.94 -13.03 -2.67
C ASP A 177 -2.55 -12.58 -1.33
N ILE A 178 -2.27 -13.32 -0.26
CA ILE A 178 -2.63 -12.95 1.12
C ILE A 178 -2.09 -11.57 1.50
N SER A 179 -0.84 -11.28 1.16
CA SER A 179 -0.26 -9.96 1.45
C SER A 179 -1.02 -8.84 0.73
N LEU A 180 -1.48 -9.09 -0.50
CA LEU A 180 -2.30 -8.12 -1.23
C LEU A 180 -3.68 -7.94 -0.56
N ILE A 181 -4.33 -9.02 -0.11
CA ILE A 181 -5.60 -8.94 0.64
C ILE A 181 -5.42 -8.06 1.89
N LEU A 182 -4.37 -8.29 2.67
CA LEU A 182 -4.10 -7.56 3.91
C LEU A 182 -3.72 -6.08 3.70
N TYR A 183 -3.20 -5.74 2.52
CA TYR A 183 -2.85 -4.36 2.16
C TYR A 183 -3.97 -3.60 1.43
N ALA A 184 -5.04 -4.28 0.98
CA ALA A 184 -6.05 -3.72 0.09
C ALA A 184 -6.71 -2.45 0.64
N GLU A 185 -6.99 -2.42 1.95
CA GLU A 185 -7.72 -1.31 2.57
C GLU A 185 -7.35 -1.16 4.06
N HIS A 186 -7.48 0.05 4.60
CA HIS A 186 -7.29 0.33 6.03
C HIS A 186 -7.87 1.70 6.43
N SER A 187 -9.15 1.94 6.15
CA SER A 187 -9.88 3.16 6.53
C SER A 187 -9.14 4.46 6.14
N PHE A 188 -9.24 5.51 6.94
CA PHE A 188 -8.64 6.83 6.68
C PHE A 188 -7.16 6.88 7.07
N ASN A 189 -6.35 5.90 6.63
CA ASN A 189 -4.91 6.02 6.72
C ASN A 189 -4.40 7.24 5.93
N VAL A 190 -3.15 7.64 6.17
CA VAL A 190 -2.60 8.91 5.64
C VAL A 190 -2.74 9.04 4.13
N SER A 191 -2.44 7.99 3.34
CA SER A 191 -2.56 8.05 1.88
C SER A 191 -4.00 8.05 1.38
N THR A 192 -4.90 7.34 2.06
CA THR A 192 -6.34 7.38 1.77
C THR A 192 -6.90 8.77 2.06
N PHE A 193 -6.54 9.38 3.19
CA PHE A 193 -6.98 10.73 3.52
C PHE A 193 -6.42 11.77 2.53
N THR A 194 -5.16 11.61 2.09
CA THR A 194 -4.58 12.42 1.00
C THR A 194 -5.40 12.31 -0.28
N ALA A 195 -5.78 11.08 -0.69
CA ALA A 195 -6.63 10.87 -1.86
C ALA A 195 -7.98 11.57 -1.71
N ARG A 196 -8.66 11.42 -0.56
CA ARG A 196 -9.95 12.08 -0.27
C ARG A 196 -9.80 13.60 -0.28
N THR A 197 -8.73 14.15 0.26
CA THR A 197 -8.46 15.60 0.25
C THR A 197 -8.33 16.14 -1.17
N ILE A 198 -7.57 15.45 -2.04
CA ILE A 198 -7.46 15.83 -3.46
C ILE A 198 -8.81 15.70 -4.16
N THR A 199 -9.50 14.58 -3.96
CA THR A 199 -10.83 14.31 -4.53
C THR A 199 -11.84 15.38 -4.11
N SER A 200 -11.76 15.89 -2.88
CA SER A 200 -12.68 16.90 -2.35
C SER A 200 -12.69 18.21 -3.15
N SER A 201 -11.62 18.50 -3.88
CA SER A 201 -11.56 19.63 -4.82
C SER A 201 -12.19 19.32 -6.19
N LEU A 202 -12.81 18.14 -6.36
CA LEU A 202 -13.35 17.62 -7.63
C LEU A 202 -12.26 17.31 -8.68
N SER A 203 -11.01 17.11 -8.24
CA SER A 203 -9.94 16.62 -9.08
C SER A 203 -10.21 15.18 -9.55
N ASP A 204 -9.53 14.77 -10.62
CA ASP A 204 -9.71 13.44 -11.21
C ASP A 204 -9.10 12.30 -10.36
N LEU A 205 -9.55 11.08 -10.62
CA LEU A 205 -9.13 9.87 -9.90
C LEU A 205 -7.63 9.59 -10.04
N HIS A 206 -7.01 9.84 -11.19
CA HIS A 206 -5.57 9.62 -11.38
C HIS A 206 -4.74 10.60 -10.53
N GLY A 207 -5.16 11.88 -10.46
CA GLY A 207 -4.54 12.89 -9.61
C GLY A 207 -4.61 12.52 -8.14
N ALA A 208 -5.77 12.03 -7.67
CA ALA A 208 -5.95 11.58 -6.29
C ALA A 208 -5.08 10.35 -5.95
N ILE A 209 -5.03 9.33 -6.83
CA ILE A 209 -4.15 8.16 -6.66
C ILE A 209 -2.68 8.56 -6.72
N THR A 210 -2.28 9.47 -7.61
CA THR A 210 -0.91 9.98 -7.69
C THR A 210 -0.48 10.61 -6.36
N GLY A 211 -1.34 11.43 -5.74
CA GLY A 211 -1.10 11.99 -4.42
C GLY A 211 -1.04 10.94 -3.31
N ALA A 212 -1.92 9.94 -3.37
CA ALA A 212 -1.90 8.82 -2.43
C ALA A 212 -0.58 8.02 -2.50
N ILE A 213 -0.07 7.75 -3.70
CA ILE A 213 1.23 7.09 -3.91
C ILE A 213 2.36 7.93 -3.31
N ALA A 214 2.35 9.25 -3.51
CA ALA A 214 3.33 10.16 -2.92
C ALA A 214 3.32 10.09 -1.39
N SER A 215 2.13 10.10 -0.78
CA SER A 215 1.94 9.97 0.67
C SER A 215 2.40 8.59 1.19
N LEU A 216 2.09 7.51 0.47
CA LEU A 216 2.46 6.15 0.87
C LEU A 216 3.98 5.94 0.91
N LYS A 217 4.76 6.62 0.06
CA LYS A 217 6.22 6.54 0.03
C LYS A 217 6.88 6.97 1.35
N GLY A 218 6.22 7.79 2.15
CA GLY A 218 6.79 8.33 3.38
C GLY A 218 7.19 7.25 4.39
N PRO A 219 8.34 7.39 5.09
CA PRO A 219 8.85 6.39 6.04
C PRO A 219 7.95 6.19 7.28
N LEU A 220 7.08 7.16 7.57
CA LEU A 220 6.08 7.03 8.65
C LEU A 220 4.76 6.40 8.16
N HIS A 221 4.73 5.86 6.93
CA HIS A 221 3.57 5.19 6.35
C HIS A 221 4.00 3.91 5.61
N GLY A 222 3.90 3.82 4.31
CA GLY A 222 4.11 2.57 3.56
C GLY A 222 5.57 2.10 3.42
N GLY A 223 6.57 2.97 3.64
CA GLY A 223 7.99 2.61 3.59
C GLY A 223 8.49 1.76 4.78
N ALA A 224 7.61 1.38 5.71
CA ALA A 224 8.01 0.62 6.89
C ALA A 224 8.47 -0.81 6.56
N ASN A 225 7.86 -1.48 5.58
CA ASN A 225 8.24 -2.84 5.16
C ASN A 225 9.66 -2.91 4.58
N GLU A 226 10.09 -1.90 3.83
CA GLU A 226 11.46 -1.76 3.32
C GLU A 226 12.45 -1.57 4.49
N ALA A 227 12.11 -0.68 5.42
CA ALA A 227 12.92 -0.40 6.59
C ALA A 227 13.10 -1.61 7.51
N VAL A 228 12.07 -2.44 7.68
CA VAL A 228 12.14 -3.73 8.39
C VAL A 228 13.21 -4.62 7.76
N MET A 229 13.22 -4.74 6.45
CA MET A 229 14.19 -5.64 5.81
C MET A 229 15.60 -5.09 5.83
N HIS A 230 15.78 -3.77 5.73
CA HIS A 230 17.09 -3.14 5.98
C HIS A 230 17.59 -3.42 7.38
N MET A 231 16.74 -3.29 8.40
CA MET A 231 17.04 -3.65 9.79
C MET A 231 17.46 -5.12 9.92
N MET A 232 16.71 -6.06 9.35
CA MET A 232 17.06 -7.49 9.40
C MET A 232 18.36 -7.81 8.67
N LYS A 233 18.70 -7.07 7.62
CA LYS A 233 20.00 -7.20 6.93
C LYS A 233 21.15 -6.65 7.79
N GLU A 234 20.94 -5.55 8.49
CA GLU A 234 21.92 -4.98 9.44
C GLU A 234 22.21 -5.97 10.56
N ILE A 235 21.18 -6.62 11.13
CA ILE A 235 21.33 -7.68 12.14
C ILE A 235 22.09 -8.88 11.59
N GLY A 236 21.76 -9.31 10.38
CA GLY A 236 22.44 -10.36 9.62
C GLY A 236 22.15 -11.79 10.07
N LYS A 237 22.28 -12.10 11.38
CA LYS A 237 22.10 -13.44 11.95
C LYS A 237 21.18 -13.43 13.17
N PRO A 238 20.38 -14.50 13.40
CA PRO A 238 19.46 -14.59 14.55
C PRO A 238 20.13 -14.38 15.91
N GLU A 239 21.35 -14.88 16.09
CA GLU A 239 22.12 -14.81 17.33
C GLU A 239 22.45 -13.36 17.73
N LYS A 240 22.52 -12.45 16.76
CA LYS A 240 22.79 -11.03 16.97
C LYS A 240 21.51 -10.20 17.23
N ALA A 241 20.32 -10.76 16.98
CA ALA A 241 19.07 -10.01 17.01
C ALA A 241 18.76 -9.43 18.40
N LYS A 242 18.99 -10.22 19.48
CA LYS A 242 18.76 -9.77 20.85
C LYS A 242 19.66 -8.58 21.22
N ALA A 243 20.95 -8.70 21.00
CA ALA A 243 21.90 -7.63 21.34
C ALA A 243 21.64 -6.36 20.50
N TRP A 244 21.29 -6.53 19.21
CA TRP A 244 20.98 -5.41 18.35
C TRP A 244 19.76 -4.63 18.85
N ILE A 245 18.65 -5.33 19.16
CA ILE A 245 17.41 -4.67 19.58
C ILE A 245 17.55 -4.00 20.95
N GLU A 246 18.24 -4.64 21.91
CA GLU A 246 18.53 -4.06 23.23
C GLU A 246 19.35 -2.76 23.09
N ASN A 247 20.37 -2.73 22.23
CA ASN A 247 21.16 -1.53 21.93
C ASN A 247 20.29 -0.45 21.24
N ALA A 248 19.43 -0.83 20.29
CA ALA A 248 18.52 0.11 19.63
C ALA A 248 17.57 0.78 20.63
N LEU A 249 16.99 -0.01 21.55
CA LEU A 249 16.10 0.48 22.62
C LEU A 249 16.83 1.40 23.61
N ALA A 250 18.06 1.04 24.02
CA ALA A 250 18.88 1.88 24.90
C ALA A 250 19.18 3.24 24.26
N LYS A 251 19.42 3.28 22.95
CA LYS A 251 19.64 4.50 22.16
C LYS A 251 18.34 5.22 21.75
N LYS A 252 17.18 4.76 22.22
CA LYS A 252 15.86 5.29 21.83
C LYS A 252 15.64 5.31 20.30
N LYS A 253 16.30 4.42 19.55
CA LYS A 253 16.11 4.28 18.10
C LYS A 253 14.74 3.66 17.83
N VAL A 254 14.02 4.19 16.84
CA VAL A 254 12.74 3.61 16.39
C VAL A 254 13.03 2.25 15.76
N VAL A 255 12.33 1.20 16.23
CA VAL A 255 12.39 -0.14 15.65
C VAL A 255 11.24 -0.27 14.65
N MET A 256 11.59 -0.39 13.37
CA MET A 256 10.59 -0.43 12.30
C MET A 256 9.82 -1.75 12.29
N GLY A 257 8.55 -1.69 11.86
CA GLY A 257 7.66 -2.86 11.88
C GLY A 257 6.95 -3.10 13.21
N PHE A 258 7.11 -2.20 14.17
CA PHE A 258 6.45 -2.26 15.49
C PHE A 258 5.63 -1.01 15.77
N GLY A 259 4.50 -1.21 16.47
CA GLY A 259 3.55 -0.15 16.80
C GLY A 259 2.59 0.18 15.67
N HIS A 260 1.44 0.70 16.04
CA HIS A 260 0.40 1.13 15.12
C HIS A 260 -0.35 2.32 15.71
N ARG A 261 -0.81 3.23 14.83
CA ARG A 261 -1.51 4.45 15.30
C ARG A 261 -2.90 4.16 15.88
N VAL A 262 -3.54 3.08 15.44
CA VAL A 262 -4.91 2.71 15.82
C VAL A 262 -4.93 1.49 16.74
N TYR A 263 -4.30 0.38 16.35
CA TYR A 263 -4.26 -0.82 17.18
C TYR A 263 -3.40 -0.61 18.44
N ARG A 264 -3.93 -1.03 19.60
CA ARG A 264 -3.22 -0.98 20.90
C ARG A 264 -2.74 -2.35 21.35
N THR A 265 -3.49 -3.39 21.06
CA THR A 265 -3.25 -4.79 21.51
C THR A 265 -2.73 -5.71 20.40
N GLY A 266 -2.35 -5.13 19.24
CA GLY A 266 -1.79 -5.84 18.10
C GLY A 266 -2.55 -5.59 16.80
N ASP A 267 -1.83 -5.58 15.69
CA ASP A 267 -2.39 -5.42 14.34
C ASP A 267 -3.03 -6.75 13.92
N SER A 268 -4.33 -6.75 13.66
CA SER A 268 -5.14 -7.93 13.31
C SER A 268 -4.63 -8.70 12.09
N ARG A 269 -3.85 -8.06 11.24
CA ARG A 269 -3.29 -8.65 10.02
C ARG A 269 -2.05 -9.50 10.27
N VAL A 270 -1.36 -9.25 11.39
CA VAL A 270 -0.07 -9.89 11.72
C VAL A 270 -0.17 -11.40 11.86
N PRO A 271 -1.13 -11.99 12.60
CA PRO A 271 -1.18 -13.45 12.76
C PRO A 271 -1.24 -14.18 11.42
N THR A 272 -2.09 -13.71 10.52
CA THR A 272 -2.24 -14.29 9.17
C THR A 272 -0.93 -14.15 8.36
N MET A 273 -0.36 -12.94 8.30
CA MET A 273 0.85 -12.73 7.50
C MET A 273 2.07 -13.45 8.08
N LYS A 274 2.19 -13.51 9.41
CA LYS A 274 3.21 -14.31 10.12
C LYS A 274 3.14 -15.78 9.74
N HIS A 275 1.93 -16.37 9.75
CA HIS A 275 1.72 -17.75 9.34
C HIS A 275 2.27 -18.02 7.92
N TYR A 276 1.94 -17.16 6.95
CA TYR A 276 2.44 -17.31 5.57
C TYR A 276 3.94 -17.03 5.44
N MET A 277 4.49 -16.08 6.19
CA MET A 277 5.94 -15.87 6.29
C MET A 277 6.67 -17.15 6.71
N PHE A 278 6.18 -17.85 7.73
CA PHE A 278 6.77 -19.09 8.23
C PHE A 278 6.67 -20.22 7.21
N LYS A 279 5.53 -20.35 6.52
CA LYS A 279 5.36 -21.30 5.41
C LYS A 279 6.39 -21.05 4.29
N VAL A 280 6.53 -19.80 3.84
CA VAL A 280 7.49 -19.41 2.80
C VAL A 280 8.93 -19.66 3.24
N ALA A 281 9.26 -19.34 4.49
CA ALA A 281 10.60 -19.59 5.05
C ALA A 281 10.96 -21.07 5.03
N LYS A 282 10.05 -21.94 5.45
CA LYS A 282 10.22 -23.40 5.43
C LYS A 282 10.38 -23.92 3.99
N LEU A 283 9.49 -23.49 3.07
CA LEU A 283 9.53 -23.93 1.67
C LEU A 283 10.84 -23.54 0.97
N LEU A 284 11.35 -22.34 1.27
CA LEU A 284 12.57 -21.80 0.65
C LEU A 284 13.85 -22.07 1.46
N LYS A 285 13.77 -22.80 2.58
CA LYS A 285 14.88 -23.09 3.49
C LYS A 285 15.61 -21.81 3.96
N LYS A 286 14.81 -20.81 4.39
CA LYS A 286 15.27 -19.48 4.83
C LYS A 286 14.82 -19.13 6.27
N GLU A 287 14.76 -20.12 7.15
CA GLU A 287 14.23 -20.01 8.52
C GLU A 287 15.03 -19.04 9.41
N LYS A 288 16.21 -18.58 8.97
CA LYS A 288 16.94 -17.53 9.68
C LYS A 288 16.11 -16.25 9.90
N TYR A 289 15.18 -15.93 8.98
CA TYR A 289 14.32 -14.74 9.06
C TYR A 289 13.20 -14.94 10.08
N THR A 290 12.65 -16.14 10.19
CA THR A 290 11.64 -16.44 11.21
C THR A 290 12.25 -16.44 12.61
N LYS A 291 13.45 -17.00 12.76
CA LYS A 291 14.19 -16.96 14.03
C LYS A 291 14.50 -15.52 14.47
N MET A 292 14.96 -14.66 13.54
CA MET A 292 15.14 -13.23 13.84
C MET A 292 13.82 -12.55 14.23
N TYR A 293 12.74 -12.83 13.49
CA TYR A 293 11.40 -12.32 13.77
C TYR A 293 10.99 -12.64 15.22
N GLU A 294 11.08 -13.91 15.64
CA GLU A 294 10.68 -14.36 16.97
C GLU A 294 11.45 -13.66 18.08
N VAL A 295 12.77 -13.50 17.91
CA VAL A 295 13.62 -12.81 18.90
C VAL A 295 13.23 -11.33 19.01
N LEU A 296 13.05 -10.64 17.88
CA LEU A 296 12.71 -9.21 17.86
C LEU A 296 11.31 -8.96 18.43
N GLU A 297 10.33 -9.77 18.06
CA GLU A 297 8.96 -9.71 18.58
C GLU A 297 8.94 -9.92 20.10
N LYS A 298 9.61 -10.97 20.59
CA LYS A 298 9.71 -11.27 22.03
C LYS A 298 10.29 -10.10 22.82
N VAL A 299 11.43 -9.56 22.41
CA VAL A 299 12.09 -8.46 23.13
C VAL A 299 11.24 -7.19 23.11
N MET A 300 10.60 -6.86 21.98
CA MET A 300 9.72 -5.68 21.90
C MET A 300 8.51 -5.80 22.83
N LEU A 301 7.89 -6.96 22.89
CA LEU A 301 6.77 -7.23 23.80
C LEU A 301 7.21 -7.16 25.27
N GLU A 302 8.29 -7.84 25.64
CA GLU A 302 8.79 -7.87 27.02
C GLU A 302 9.28 -6.51 27.53
N ARG A 303 9.95 -5.72 26.68
CA ARG A 303 10.61 -4.46 27.10
C ARG A 303 9.74 -3.22 26.92
N LYS A 304 8.82 -3.21 25.97
CA LYS A 304 8.04 -2.02 25.58
C LYS A 304 6.54 -2.24 25.52
N ASN A 305 6.08 -3.48 25.56
CA ASN A 305 4.68 -3.86 25.28
C ASN A 305 4.19 -3.29 23.94
N ILE A 306 5.07 -3.30 22.91
CA ILE A 306 4.76 -2.80 21.58
C ILE A 306 4.68 -4.01 20.63
N HIS A 307 3.51 -4.17 20.02
CA HIS A 307 3.22 -5.27 19.11
C HIS A 307 3.74 -4.99 17.69
N PRO A 308 4.05 -6.04 16.91
CA PRO A 308 4.36 -5.89 15.50
C PRO A 308 3.15 -5.39 14.70
N ASN A 309 3.42 -4.70 13.59
CA ASN A 309 2.44 -4.38 12.56
C ASN A 309 2.65 -5.26 11.31
N VAL A 310 1.75 -5.17 10.33
CA VAL A 310 1.77 -6.06 9.15
C VAL A 310 3.06 -5.96 8.32
N ASP A 311 3.76 -4.85 8.36
CA ASP A 311 5.01 -4.65 7.61
C ASP A 311 6.15 -5.53 8.14
N PHE A 312 6.11 -5.89 9.44
CA PHE A 312 7.13 -6.71 10.07
C PHE A 312 7.21 -8.13 9.49
N PRO A 313 6.13 -8.90 9.31
CA PRO A 313 6.18 -10.16 8.57
C PRO A 313 6.22 -10.00 7.04
N CYS A 314 5.69 -8.93 6.44
CA CYS A 314 5.68 -8.74 4.99
C CYS A 314 7.08 -8.52 4.40
N GLY A 315 7.91 -7.68 5.02
CA GLY A 315 9.25 -7.37 4.53
C GLY A 315 10.10 -8.61 4.27
N PRO A 316 10.36 -9.46 5.28
CA PRO A 316 11.13 -10.71 5.09
C PRO A 316 10.43 -11.70 4.15
N THR A 317 9.10 -11.73 4.10
CA THR A 317 8.38 -12.60 3.15
C THR A 317 8.73 -12.24 1.71
N TYR A 318 8.64 -10.97 1.34
CA TYR A 318 9.00 -10.50 0.00
C TYR A 318 10.47 -10.71 -0.32
N TYR A 319 11.36 -10.51 0.67
CA TYR A 319 12.79 -10.78 0.50
C TYR A 319 13.07 -12.25 0.20
N MET A 320 12.42 -13.16 0.90
CA MET A 320 12.54 -14.59 0.65
C MET A 320 12.06 -15.01 -0.74
N MET A 321 11.03 -14.34 -1.26
CA MET A 321 10.51 -14.51 -2.62
C MET A 321 11.45 -13.96 -3.71
N GLY A 322 12.54 -13.25 -3.34
CA GLY A 322 13.53 -12.70 -4.27
C GLY A 322 13.15 -11.32 -4.82
N ILE A 323 12.23 -10.62 -4.18
CA ILE A 323 11.84 -9.26 -4.53
C ILE A 323 12.87 -8.29 -3.94
N ASP A 324 13.36 -7.33 -4.74
CA ASP A 324 14.26 -6.28 -4.26
C ASP A 324 13.52 -5.37 -3.26
N ILE A 325 14.21 -4.92 -2.22
CA ILE A 325 13.60 -4.23 -1.07
C ILE A 325 12.81 -2.99 -1.49
N ASP A 326 13.35 -2.17 -2.37
CA ASP A 326 12.71 -0.93 -2.85
C ASP A 326 11.46 -1.15 -3.75
N PHE A 327 11.11 -2.41 -4.03
CA PHE A 327 9.85 -2.78 -4.69
C PHE A 327 8.72 -3.17 -3.72
N TYR A 328 8.94 -3.20 -2.41
CA TYR A 328 7.92 -3.60 -1.44
C TYR A 328 6.78 -2.57 -1.36
N THR A 329 7.11 -1.29 -1.25
CA THR A 329 6.10 -0.23 -1.25
C THR A 329 5.35 -0.14 -2.60
N PRO A 330 5.96 -0.28 -3.78
CA PRO A 330 5.25 -0.49 -5.05
C PRO A 330 4.25 -1.66 -5.08
N ILE A 331 4.58 -2.79 -4.43
CA ILE A 331 3.62 -3.90 -4.29
C ILE A 331 2.44 -3.50 -3.40
N PHE A 332 2.70 -2.77 -2.33
CA PHE A 332 1.64 -2.19 -1.52
C PHE A 332 0.71 -1.30 -2.36
N VAL A 333 1.25 -0.46 -3.26
CA VAL A 333 0.44 0.35 -4.19
C VAL A 333 -0.47 -0.52 -5.03
N MET A 334 0.04 -1.63 -5.61
CA MET A 334 -0.74 -2.52 -6.47
C MET A 334 -2.04 -3.00 -5.79
N SER A 335 -1.98 -3.28 -4.50
CA SER A 335 -3.13 -3.68 -3.72
C SER A 335 -3.98 -2.47 -3.29
N ARG A 336 -3.37 -1.45 -2.72
CA ARG A 336 -4.06 -0.32 -2.10
C ARG A 336 -4.82 0.57 -3.09
N ILE A 337 -4.54 0.48 -4.38
CA ILE A 337 -5.36 1.13 -5.43
C ILE A 337 -6.84 0.77 -5.27
N THR A 338 -7.19 -0.45 -4.85
CA THR A 338 -8.58 -0.85 -4.60
C THR A 338 -9.22 0.00 -3.51
N GLY A 339 -8.57 0.12 -2.36
CA GLY A 339 -9.04 0.94 -1.25
C GLY A 339 -9.08 2.43 -1.60
N TRP A 340 -8.01 2.98 -2.17
CA TRP A 340 -8.01 4.39 -2.60
C TRP A 340 -9.13 4.70 -3.58
N SER A 341 -9.32 3.85 -4.59
CA SER A 341 -10.36 4.06 -5.59
C SER A 341 -11.76 4.01 -4.99
N ALA A 342 -12.02 3.07 -4.06
CA ALA A 342 -13.29 3.00 -3.35
C ALA A 342 -13.55 4.28 -2.55
N HIS A 343 -12.55 4.78 -1.81
CA HIS A 343 -12.65 6.03 -1.05
C HIS A 343 -12.79 7.27 -1.94
N ILE A 344 -12.15 7.32 -3.10
CA ILE A 344 -12.30 8.40 -4.08
C ILE A 344 -13.74 8.41 -4.63
N MET A 345 -14.27 7.24 -4.98
CA MET A 345 -15.65 7.11 -5.47
C MET A 345 -16.67 7.48 -4.39
N GLU A 346 -16.46 7.06 -3.14
CA GLU A 346 -17.29 7.43 -2.00
C GLU A 346 -17.25 8.94 -1.77
N GLN A 347 -16.06 9.57 -1.81
CA GLN A 347 -15.91 11.02 -1.67
C GLN A 347 -16.66 11.79 -2.79
N HIS A 348 -16.58 11.35 -4.04
CA HIS A 348 -17.31 11.99 -5.13
C HIS A 348 -18.83 11.89 -4.99
N THR A 349 -19.36 10.86 -4.30
CA THR A 349 -20.80 10.64 -4.15
C THR A 349 -21.44 11.66 -3.20
N SER A 350 -20.73 12.07 -2.13
CA SER A 350 -21.21 13.01 -1.11
C SER A 350 -20.17 14.09 -0.82
N ASN A 351 -19.63 14.72 -1.88
CA ASN A 351 -18.45 15.56 -1.77
C ASN A 351 -18.66 16.84 -0.98
N LYS A 352 -17.75 17.09 -0.06
CA LYS A 352 -17.51 18.41 0.55
C LYS A 352 -16.01 18.73 0.49
N LEU A 353 -15.68 19.99 0.18
CA LEU A 353 -14.29 20.45 0.15
C LEU A 353 -13.64 20.33 1.55
N ILE A 354 -12.57 19.54 1.64
CA ILE A 354 -11.79 19.38 2.86
C ILE A 354 -10.81 20.55 2.98
N ARG A 355 -11.15 21.52 3.84
CA ARG A 355 -10.35 22.72 4.06
C ARG A 355 -10.37 23.12 5.54
N PRO A 356 -9.44 22.60 6.37
CA PRO A 356 -9.34 22.98 7.78
C PRO A 356 -8.87 24.42 7.94
N LEU A 357 -9.05 24.96 9.14
CA LEU A 357 -8.51 26.26 9.57
C LEU A 357 -7.10 26.08 10.16
N SER A 358 -6.35 27.17 10.19
CA SER A 358 -5.05 27.25 10.86
C SER A 358 -5.05 28.38 11.89
N LYS A 359 -4.38 28.18 13.03
CA LYS A 359 -4.07 29.25 13.97
C LYS A 359 -2.80 29.96 13.51
N TYR A 360 -2.94 31.15 12.99
CA TYR A 360 -1.80 31.98 12.58
C TYR A 360 -0.97 32.41 13.80
N LYS A 361 0.36 32.31 13.69
CA LYS A 361 1.34 32.72 14.70
C LYS A 361 2.44 33.61 14.11
N GLY A 362 2.20 34.17 12.95
CA GLY A 362 3.14 35.09 12.33
C GLY A 362 3.02 36.52 12.87
N LYS A 363 3.55 37.47 12.13
CA LYS A 363 3.51 38.89 12.47
C LYS A 363 2.07 39.43 12.30
N GLU A 364 1.70 40.42 13.12
CA GLU A 364 0.48 41.21 12.97
C GLU A 364 0.38 41.84 11.58
N VAL A 365 -0.79 42.34 11.22
CA VAL A 365 -0.99 43.09 9.97
C VAL A 365 -0.03 44.26 9.90
N ARG A 366 0.70 44.38 8.82
CA ARG A 366 1.72 45.44 8.60
C ARG A 366 1.45 46.14 7.28
N GLU A 367 1.78 47.43 7.27
CA GLU A 367 1.81 48.21 6.03
C GLU A 367 2.98 47.79 5.14
N VAL A 368 2.78 47.86 3.82
CA VAL A 368 3.81 47.61 2.82
C VAL A 368 4.54 48.93 2.57
N MET A 369 5.75 49.04 3.12
CA MET A 369 6.64 50.17 2.80
C MET A 369 7.12 50.08 1.34
N LEU A 370 7.36 51.23 0.71
CA LEU A 370 7.99 51.28 -0.61
C LEU A 370 9.37 50.63 -0.57
N LEU A 371 9.82 50.07 -1.70
CA LEU A 371 11.07 49.33 -1.73
C LEU A 371 12.29 50.15 -1.25
N ASN A 372 12.32 51.46 -1.55
CA ASN A 372 13.35 52.42 -1.11
C ASN A 372 13.23 52.84 0.37
N GLN A 373 12.22 52.36 1.09
CA GLN A 373 11.96 52.67 2.50
C GLN A 373 12.06 51.44 3.41
N ARG A 374 12.46 50.26 2.89
CA ARG A 374 12.61 49.01 3.62
C ARG A 374 14.01 48.76 4.13
#